data_a0d9181960097b471df22d60c6c97c50
#
_entry.id   a0d9181960097b471df22d60c6c97c50
#
_cell.length_a   1.000
_cell.length_b   1.000
_cell.length_c   1.000
_cell.angle_alpha   90.00
_cell.angle_beta   90.00
_cell.angle_gamma   90.00
#
_symmetry.space_group_name_H-M   'P 1'
#
loop_
_entity.id
_entity.type
_entity.pdbx_description
1 polymer ?
#
loop_
_entity_poly.entity_id
_entity_poly.type
_entity_poly.pdbx_seq_one_letter_code
_entity_poly.pdbx_strand_id
1 'polypeptide(L)'
;MHRPYCLPLWCATLLLVAAATGAHAQADPKALLQKQFETLARGDVAGALALYTDDAVVDGAGLCAAAPCVGKAAIQKEFEHRIANKVQATGLNYYVDGTVATTRYAVQSDSTRKAGVDRIIGWEIVELKAGKIGSARGPLWERTDAQTARYLEWQRTQRATQ
;
A
#
# COMPACT_ATOMS: atom_id res chain seq x y z
N MET A 1 46.62 3.29 73.92
CA MET A 1 46.06 4.28 72.95
C MET A 1 45.85 3.61 71.60
N HIS A 2 44.65 3.08 71.36
CA HIS A 2 44.29 2.42 70.09
C HIS A 2 43.28 3.29 69.36
N ARG A 3 43.63 3.73 68.17
CA ARG A 3 42.70 4.44 67.29
C ARG A 3 42.05 3.41 66.32
N PRO A 4 40.73 3.36 66.14
CA PRO A 4 40.09 2.58 65.09
C PRO A 4 40.05 3.38 63.84
N TYR A 5 40.47 2.72 62.73
CA TYR A 5 40.28 3.23 61.33
C TYR A 5 38.89 2.90 60.84
N CYS A 6 38.11 3.96 60.58
CA CYS A 6 36.84 3.85 59.81
C CYS A 6 37.14 3.76 58.34
N LEU A 7 36.77 2.64 57.69
CA LEU A 7 36.75 2.46 56.26
C LEU A 7 35.39 2.96 55.73
N PRO A 8 35.34 3.85 54.72
CA PRO A 8 34.07 4.17 54.08
C PRO A 8 33.66 3.07 53.09
N LEU A 9 32.47 2.49 53.30
CA LEU A 9 31.78 1.65 52.31
C LEU A 9 31.36 2.54 51.15
N TRP A 10 31.95 2.33 50.01
CA TRP A 10 31.46 2.83 48.72
C TRP A 10 30.38 1.88 48.19
N CYS A 11 29.11 2.29 48.34
CA CYS A 11 27.99 1.67 47.65
C CYS A 11 28.07 2.04 46.16
N ALA A 12 28.57 1.11 45.32
CA ALA A 12 28.47 1.23 43.91
C ALA A 12 27.05 0.81 43.46
N THR A 13 26.20 1.78 43.22
CA THR A 13 24.87 1.59 42.62
C THR A 13 25.06 1.35 41.11
N LEU A 14 25.01 0.09 40.70
CA LEU A 14 24.91 -0.30 39.28
C LEU A 14 23.51 0.06 38.77
N LEU A 15 23.40 1.17 38.04
CA LEU A 15 22.22 1.47 37.21
C LEU A 15 22.20 0.51 36.00
N LEU A 16 21.38 -0.53 36.06
CA LEU A 16 21.01 -1.33 34.88
C LEU A 16 20.09 -0.46 34.01
N VAL A 17 20.65 0.11 32.94
CA VAL A 17 19.88 0.68 31.84
C VAL A 17 19.34 -0.48 31.01
N ALA A 18 18.10 -0.91 31.27
CA ALA A 18 17.39 -1.82 30.41
C ALA A 18 17.10 -1.09 29.09
N ALA A 19 17.93 -1.31 28.08
CA ALA A 19 17.62 -0.92 26.71
C ALA A 19 16.41 -1.78 26.26
N ALA A 20 15.21 -1.21 26.39
CA ALA A 20 14.01 -1.74 25.76
C ALA A 20 14.22 -1.63 24.25
N THR A 21 14.80 -2.66 23.63
CA THR A 21 14.74 -2.87 22.19
C THR A 21 13.28 -3.18 21.86
N GLY A 22 12.49 -2.13 21.63
CA GLY A 22 11.15 -2.27 21.08
C GLY A 22 11.28 -2.99 19.74
N ALA A 23 10.99 -4.29 19.72
CA ALA A 23 10.72 -5.00 18.50
C ALA A 23 9.55 -4.27 17.84
N HIS A 24 9.83 -3.38 16.91
CA HIS A 24 8.81 -2.80 16.06
C HIS A 24 8.25 -3.99 15.27
N ALA A 25 7.04 -4.42 15.65
CA ALA A 25 6.33 -5.43 14.88
C ALA A 25 6.31 -4.92 13.44
N GLN A 26 6.99 -5.66 12.56
CA GLN A 26 7.04 -5.32 11.14
C GLN A 26 5.59 -5.33 10.64
N ALA A 27 5.14 -4.23 10.04
CA ALA A 27 3.78 -4.14 9.53
C ALA A 27 3.56 -5.26 8.51
N ASP A 28 2.45 -5.98 8.64
CA ASP A 28 2.06 -7.03 7.71
C ASP A 28 1.63 -6.40 6.38
N PRO A 29 2.36 -6.62 5.27
CA PRO A 29 2.04 -6.04 3.97
C PRO A 29 0.65 -6.45 3.46
N LYS A 30 0.22 -7.69 3.74
CA LYS A 30 -1.12 -8.17 3.37
C LYS A 30 -2.21 -7.39 4.10
N ALA A 31 -2.08 -7.22 5.41
CA ALA A 31 -3.06 -6.47 6.20
C ALA A 31 -3.15 -5.00 5.75
N LEU A 32 -2.01 -4.38 5.38
CA LEU A 32 -1.97 -3.04 4.83
C LEU A 32 -2.72 -2.92 3.49
N LEU A 33 -2.49 -3.85 2.56
CA LEU A 33 -3.21 -3.89 1.29
C LEU A 33 -4.71 -4.12 1.46
N GLN A 34 -5.11 -5.03 2.33
CA GLN A 34 -6.53 -5.24 2.64
C GLN A 34 -7.17 -3.96 3.16
N LYS A 35 -6.51 -3.30 4.12
CA LYS A 35 -6.98 -2.03 4.67
C LYS A 35 -7.05 -0.91 3.62
N GLN A 36 -6.10 -0.85 2.68
CA GLN A 36 -6.15 0.09 1.55
C GLN A 36 -7.40 -0.11 0.70
N PHE A 37 -7.68 -1.34 0.28
CA PHE A 37 -8.89 -1.64 -0.51
C PHE A 37 -10.17 -1.28 0.25
N GLU A 38 -10.24 -1.63 1.53
CA GLU A 38 -11.39 -1.32 2.37
C GLU A 38 -11.61 0.18 2.58
N THR A 39 -10.54 0.97 2.80
CA THR A 39 -10.65 2.42 2.97
C THR A 39 -11.10 3.09 1.68
N LEU A 40 -10.53 2.72 0.54
CA LEU A 40 -10.94 3.25 -0.76
C LEU A 40 -12.38 2.85 -1.13
N ALA A 41 -12.81 1.62 -0.83
CA ALA A 41 -14.18 1.17 -1.07
C ALA A 41 -15.22 1.98 -0.26
N ARG A 42 -14.83 2.51 0.91
CA ARG A 42 -15.67 3.42 1.71
C ARG A 42 -15.55 4.89 1.34
N GLY A 43 -14.70 5.25 0.37
CA GLY A 43 -14.42 6.64 0.01
C GLY A 43 -13.53 7.38 1.02
N ASP A 44 -12.88 6.68 1.94
CA ASP A 44 -11.99 7.26 2.95
C ASP A 44 -10.59 7.53 2.39
N VAL A 45 -10.47 8.63 1.66
CA VAL A 45 -9.20 9.07 1.06
C VAL A 45 -8.13 9.34 2.14
N ALA A 46 -8.51 9.98 3.24
CA ALA A 46 -7.57 10.31 4.32
C ALA A 46 -7.03 9.05 4.99
N GLY A 47 -7.91 8.08 5.30
CA GLY A 47 -7.53 6.78 5.84
C GLY A 47 -6.63 5.99 4.90
N ALA A 48 -6.91 6.02 3.58
CA ALA A 48 -6.05 5.39 2.59
C ALA A 48 -4.66 6.05 2.52
N LEU A 49 -4.59 7.39 2.49
CA LEU A 49 -3.32 8.15 2.47
C LEU A 49 -2.48 7.95 3.74
N ALA A 50 -3.11 7.70 4.89
CA ALA A 50 -2.39 7.41 6.14
C ALA A 50 -1.54 6.14 6.06
N LEU A 51 -1.87 5.21 5.14
CA LEU A 51 -1.13 3.98 4.92
C LEU A 51 0.17 4.18 4.11
N TYR A 52 0.34 5.34 3.47
CA TYR A 52 1.48 5.66 2.62
C TYR A 52 2.52 6.52 3.33
N THR A 53 3.79 6.38 2.92
CA THR A 53 4.83 7.35 3.30
C THR A 53 4.61 8.69 2.60
N ASP A 54 5.22 9.77 3.10
CA ASP A 54 5.03 11.10 2.52
C ASP A 54 5.66 11.23 1.12
N ASP A 55 6.73 10.44 0.87
CA ASP A 55 7.47 10.34 -0.38
C ASP A 55 7.04 9.14 -1.26
N ALA A 56 5.92 8.50 -0.95
CA ALA A 56 5.47 7.31 -1.66
C ALA A 56 5.28 7.55 -3.17
N VAL A 57 5.49 6.49 -3.94
CA VAL A 57 5.35 6.49 -5.40
C VAL A 57 4.28 5.48 -5.81
N VAL A 58 3.28 5.93 -6.58
CA VAL A 58 2.26 5.07 -7.20
C VAL A 58 2.41 5.16 -8.70
N ASP A 59 2.52 4.01 -9.38
CA ASP A 59 2.80 3.92 -10.81
C ASP A 59 1.84 2.96 -11.51
N GLY A 60 1.43 3.31 -12.71
CA GLY A 60 0.70 2.43 -13.65
C GLY A 60 -0.82 2.44 -13.55
N ALA A 61 -1.44 3.20 -12.64
CA ALA A 61 -2.90 3.22 -12.46
C ALA A 61 -3.51 4.61 -12.68
N GLY A 62 -4.71 4.65 -13.24
CA GLY A 62 -5.53 5.86 -13.35
C GLY A 62 -4.77 7.10 -13.85
N LEU A 63 -4.72 8.14 -13.05
CA LEU A 63 -3.94 9.36 -13.32
C LEU A 63 -2.43 9.13 -13.30
N CYS A 64 -1.97 8.09 -12.58
CA CYS A 64 -0.55 7.73 -12.47
C CYS A 64 -0.07 6.81 -13.62
N ALA A 65 -0.92 6.54 -14.63
CA ALA A 65 -0.57 5.65 -15.76
C ALA A 65 0.36 6.31 -16.79
N ALA A 66 0.27 7.64 -16.95
CA ALA A 66 1.11 8.39 -17.89
C ALA A 66 2.45 8.79 -17.27
N ALA A 67 2.46 9.05 -15.97
CA ALA A 67 3.64 9.34 -15.17
C ALA A 67 3.37 8.96 -13.71
N PRO A 68 4.37 8.47 -12.95
CA PRO A 68 4.17 8.12 -11.55
C PRO A 68 3.66 9.29 -10.71
N CYS A 69 2.72 8.99 -9.81
CA CYS A 69 2.29 9.93 -8.78
C CYS A 69 3.28 9.88 -7.62
N VAL A 70 3.95 10.98 -7.36
CA VAL A 70 4.96 11.08 -6.30
C VAL A 70 4.42 11.93 -5.15
N GLY A 71 4.47 11.36 -3.95
CA GLY A 71 4.02 12.01 -2.71
C GLY A 71 2.50 12.03 -2.54
N LYS A 72 2.08 12.25 -1.30
CA LYS A 72 0.66 12.14 -0.89
C LYS A 72 -0.30 13.04 -1.66
N ALA A 73 0.12 14.25 -2.04
CA ALA A 73 -0.76 15.18 -2.77
C ALA A 73 -1.14 14.66 -4.17
N ALA A 74 -0.19 14.01 -4.88
CA ALA A 74 -0.48 13.40 -6.18
C ALA A 74 -1.30 12.12 -6.02
N ILE A 75 -0.98 11.29 -5.02
CA ILE A 75 -1.70 10.05 -4.70
C ILE A 75 -3.14 10.36 -4.26
N GLN A 76 -3.37 11.45 -3.53
CA GLN A 76 -4.72 11.90 -3.16
C GLN A 76 -5.60 12.12 -4.39
N LYS A 77 -5.09 12.82 -5.40
CA LYS A 77 -5.83 13.06 -6.66
C LYS A 77 -6.18 11.75 -7.37
N GLU A 78 -5.28 10.77 -7.36
CA GLU A 78 -5.54 9.44 -7.91
C GLU A 78 -6.65 8.74 -7.13
N PHE A 79 -6.66 8.79 -5.80
CA PHE A 79 -7.71 8.17 -4.98
C PHE A 79 -9.07 8.84 -5.18
N GLU A 80 -9.11 10.17 -5.23
CA GLU A 80 -10.33 10.92 -5.56
C GLU A 80 -10.85 10.55 -6.94
N HIS A 81 -9.96 10.43 -7.94
CA HIS A 81 -10.30 9.96 -9.28
C HIS A 81 -10.89 8.53 -9.28
N ARG A 82 -10.28 7.59 -8.53
CA ARG A 82 -10.82 6.22 -8.39
C ARG A 82 -12.21 6.21 -7.79
N ILE A 83 -12.44 6.99 -6.73
CA ILE A 83 -13.75 7.10 -6.08
C ILE A 83 -14.78 7.69 -7.03
N ALA A 84 -14.44 8.78 -7.74
CA ALA A 84 -15.34 9.41 -8.72
C ALA A 84 -15.74 8.45 -9.86
N ASN A 85 -14.84 7.52 -10.25
CA ASN A 85 -15.10 6.49 -11.25
C ASN A 85 -15.67 5.18 -10.67
N LYS A 86 -16.05 5.19 -9.39
CA LYS A 86 -16.59 4.05 -8.65
C LYS A 86 -15.71 2.80 -8.78
N VAL A 87 -14.39 3.00 -8.71
CA VAL A 87 -13.44 1.91 -8.73
C VAL A 87 -13.52 1.16 -7.40
N GLN A 88 -13.82 -0.12 -7.49
CA GLN A 88 -13.81 -1.05 -6.37
C GLN A 88 -12.80 -2.14 -6.67
N ALA A 89 -11.86 -2.35 -5.75
CA ALA A 89 -10.84 -3.39 -5.86
C ALA A 89 -11.04 -4.40 -4.73
N THR A 90 -10.94 -5.69 -5.08
CA THR A 90 -11.04 -6.82 -4.14
C THR A 90 -9.83 -7.71 -4.33
N GLY A 91 -9.02 -7.87 -3.26
CA GLY A 91 -7.88 -8.78 -3.29
C GLY A 91 -8.33 -10.23 -3.36
N LEU A 92 -7.74 -10.98 -4.29
CA LEU A 92 -8.02 -12.39 -4.52
C LEU A 92 -6.92 -13.28 -3.93
N ASN A 93 -5.65 -12.96 -4.20
CA ASN A 93 -4.50 -13.69 -3.70
C ASN A 93 -3.43 -12.71 -3.23
N TYR A 94 -2.66 -13.09 -2.21
CA TYR A 94 -1.57 -12.30 -1.67
C TYR A 94 -0.32 -13.17 -1.55
N TYR A 95 0.80 -12.66 -2.03
CA TYR A 95 2.12 -13.26 -1.93
C TYR A 95 3.02 -12.24 -1.24
N VAL A 96 3.64 -12.62 -0.12
CA VAL A 96 4.46 -11.72 0.71
C VAL A 96 5.86 -12.28 0.81
N ASP A 97 6.84 -11.43 0.54
CA ASP A 97 8.25 -11.71 0.74
C ASP A 97 8.91 -10.49 1.43
N GLY A 98 9.21 -10.63 2.70
CA GLY A 98 9.74 -9.54 3.53
C GLY A 98 8.83 -8.31 3.53
N THR A 99 9.32 -7.21 2.99
CA THR A 99 8.60 -5.92 2.88
C THR A 99 7.81 -5.78 1.58
N VAL A 100 7.89 -6.75 0.68
CA VAL A 100 7.22 -6.73 -0.62
C VAL A 100 5.98 -7.60 -0.57
N ALA A 101 4.87 -7.09 -1.07
CA ALA A 101 3.68 -7.89 -1.33
C ALA A 101 3.24 -7.74 -2.78
N THR A 102 2.86 -8.87 -3.37
CA THR A 102 2.19 -8.92 -4.67
C THR A 102 0.75 -9.38 -4.44
N THR A 103 -0.21 -8.63 -4.96
CA THR A 103 -1.61 -9.03 -4.89
C THR A 103 -2.22 -9.20 -6.26
N ARG A 104 -2.93 -10.30 -6.45
CA ARG A 104 -3.88 -10.48 -7.55
C ARG A 104 -5.22 -9.96 -7.09
N TYR A 105 -5.86 -9.08 -7.85
CA TYR A 105 -7.10 -8.45 -7.44
C TYR A 105 -8.07 -8.27 -8.60
N ALA A 106 -9.36 -8.24 -8.28
CA ALA A 106 -10.43 -7.91 -9.21
C ALA A 106 -10.79 -6.42 -9.09
N VAL A 107 -11.08 -5.78 -10.22
CA VAL A 107 -11.52 -4.39 -10.29
C VAL A 107 -12.86 -4.30 -11.00
N GLN A 108 -13.77 -3.54 -10.40
CA GLN A 108 -15.02 -3.08 -10.99
C GLN A 108 -15.00 -1.54 -11.04
N SER A 109 -15.60 -0.94 -12.04
CA SER A 109 -15.65 0.52 -12.20
C SER A 109 -16.73 0.93 -13.18
N ASP A 110 -16.96 2.24 -13.35
CA ASP A 110 -17.83 2.73 -14.39
C ASP A 110 -17.33 2.35 -15.79
N SER A 111 -16.01 2.28 -16.01
CA SER A 111 -15.46 1.87 -17.30
C SER A 111 -15.63 0.37 -17.59
N THR A 112 -15.54 -0.51 -16.58
CA THR A 112 -15.82 -1.94 -16.79
C THR A 112 -17.29 -2.16 -17.17
N ARG A 113 -18.21 -1.44 -16.53
CA ARG A 113 -19.65 -1.47 -16.87
C ARG A 113 -19.91 -0.99 -18.29
N LYS A 114 -19.28 0.11 -18.73
CA LYS A 114 -19.37 0.62 -20.10
C LYS A 114 -18.83 -0.37 -21.15
N ALA A 115 -17.79 -1.12 -20.78
CA ALA A 115 -17.22 -2.16 -21.64
C ALA A 115 -18.05 -3.46 -21.66
N GLY A 116 -19.10 -3.58 -20.84
CA GLY A 116 -19.93 -4.77 -20.72
C GLY A 116 -19.20 -5.96 -20.11
N VAL A 117 -18.31 -5.69 -19.14
CA VAL A 117 -17.62 -6.72 -18.35
C VAL A 117 -17.89 -6.50 -16.86
N ASP A 118 -18.02 -7.59 -16.11
CA ASP A 118 -18.33 -7.52 -14.68
C ASP A 118 -17.12 -7.07 -13.87
N ARG A 119 -15.93 -7.51 -14.28
CA ARG A 119 -14.66 -7.22 -13.62
C ARG A 119 -13.48 -7.36 -14.57
N ILE A 120 -12.36 -6.83 -14.16
CA ILE A 120 -11.05 -7.09 -14.75
C ILE A 120 -10.08 -7.55 -13.67
N ILE A 121 -9.09 -8.34 -14.04
CA ILE A 121 -8.08 -8.88 -13.12
C ILE A 121 -6.75 -8.20 -13.38
N GLY A 122 -6.12 -7.77 -12.29
CA GLY A 122 -4.79 -7.19 -12.31
C GLY A 122 -3.92 -7.69 -11.16
N TRP A 123 -2.65 -7.35 -11.27
CA TRP A 123 -1.64 -7.60 -10.26
C TRP A 123 -1.03 -6.26 -9.85
N GLU A 124 -0.83 -6.09 -8.56
CA GLU A 124 -0.14 -4.94 -7.98
C GLU A 124 1.02 -5.44 -7.12
N ILE A 125 2.13 -4.74 -7.17
CA ILE A 125 3.31 -4.98 -6.33
C ILE A 125 3.45 -3.76 -5.44
N VAL A 126 3.47 -3.96 -4.13
CA VAL A 126 3.77 -2.91 -3.15
C VAL A 126 5.02 -3.23 -2.37
N GLU A 127 5.77 -2.20 -2.02
CA GLU A 127 6.91 -2.28 -1.14
C GLU A 127 6.69 -1.38 0.08
N LEU A 128 6.94 -1.95 1.27
CA LEU A 128 6.84 -1.23 2.52
C LEU A 128 8.15 -0.54 2.89
N LYS A 129 8.01 0.69 3.36
CA LYS A 129 9.07 1.52 3.93
C LYS A 129 8.60 2.02 5.30
N ALA A 130 9.34 1.72 6.35
CA ALA A 130 9.00 2.12 7.72
C ALA A 130 7.54 1.76 8.13
N GLY A 131 7.10 0.56 7.78
CA GLY A 131 5.75 0.05 8.13
C GLY A 131 4.59 0.67 7.35
N LYS A 132 4.86 1.42 6.29
CA LYS A 132 3.87 2.03 5.39
C LYS A 132 4.17 1.67 3.94
N ILE A 133 3.24 1.91 3.04
CA ILE A 133 3.44 1.74 1.60
C ILE A 133 4.38 2.84 1.09
N GLY A 134 5.59 2.44 0.67
CA GLY A 134 6.58 3.33 0.06
C GLY A 134 6.45 3.38 -1.45
N SER A 135 6.07 2.25 -2.07
CA SER A 135 5.76 2.21 -3.49
C SER A 135 4.61 1.25 -3.78
N ALA A 136 3.84 1.56 -4.81
CA ALA A 136 2.83 0.69 -5.39
C ALA A 136 2.94 0.75 -6.91
N ARG A 137 3.09 -0.40 -7.56
CA ARG A 137 3.22 -0.53 -9.00
C ARG A 137 2.17 -1.49 -9.56
N GLY A 138 1.45 -1.05 -10.54
CA GLY A 138 0.37 -1.80 -11.20
C GLY A 138 -0.77 -0.88 -11.63
N PRO A 139 -1.77 -1.41 -12.31
CA PRO A 139 -2.02 -2.83 -12.53
C PRO A 139 -1.22 -3.43 -13.70
N LEU A 140 -0.73 -4.62 -13.48
CA LEU A 140 -0.33 -5.52 -14.57
C LEU A 140 -1.57 -6.35 -14.92
N TRP A 141 -2.24 -6.03 -16.02
CA TRP A 141 -3.50 -6.66 -16.38
C TRP A 141 -3.33 -8.11 -16.84
N GLU A 142 -4.15 -9.02 -16.30
CA GLU A 142 -4.13 -10.45 -16.61
C GLU A 142 -4.85 -10.70 -17.93
N ARG A 143 -4.12 -10.67 -19.05
CA ARG A 143 -4.66 -10.80 -20.42
C ARG A 143 -5.22 -12.20 -20.73
N THR A 144 -4.91 -13.20 -19.92
CA THR A 144 -5.46 -14.56 -20.03
C THR A 144 -6.87 -14.68 -19.46
N ASP A 145 -7.31 -13.73 -18.62
CA ASP A 145 -8.69 -13.61 -18.19
C ASP A 145 -9.55 -13.04 -19.33
N ALA A 146 -10.58 -13.74 -19.71
CA ALA A 146 -11.40 -13.39 -20.88
C ALA A 146 -12.09 -12.02 -20.77
N GLN A 147 -12.56 -11.64 -19.57
CA GLN A 147 -13.19 -10.34 -19.36
C GLN A 147 -12.16 -9.22 -19.40
N THR A 148 -10.99 -9.44 -18.82
CA THR A 148 -9.87 -8.49 -18.86
C THR A 148 -9.41 -8.27 -20.30
N ALA A 149 -9.23 -9.33 -21.09
CA ALA A 149 -8.87 -9.23 -22.51
C ALA A 149 -9.89 -8.40 -23.31
N ARG A 150 -11.18 -8.67 -23.11
CA ARG A 150 -12.28 -7.92 -23.76
C ARG A 150 -12.30 -6.44 -23.35
N TYR A 151 -12.04 -6.15 -22.07
CA TYR A 151 -11.95 -4.77 -21.59
C TYR A 151 -10.78 -4.02 -22.24
N LEU A 152 -9.61 -4.63 -22.33
CA LEU A 152 -8.43 -4.02 -22.94
C LEU A 152 -8.64 -3.77 -24.44
N GLU A 153 -9.34 -4.66 -25.13
CA GLU A 153 -9.72 -4.46 -26.53
C GLU A 153 -10.70 -3.28 -26.68
N TRP A 154 -11.73 -3.21 -25.82
CA TRP A 154 -12.65 -2.08 -25.78
C TRP A 154 -11.90 -0.76 -25.55
N GLN A 155 -10.98 -0.69 -24.59
CA GLN A 155 -10.16 0.51 -24.34
C GLN A 155 -9.35 0.92 -25.58
N ARG A 156 -8.80 -0.05 -26.31
CA ARG A 156 -8.04 0.21 -27.53
C ARG A 156 -8.92 0.86 -28.60
N THR A 157 -10.13 0.35 -28.80
CA THR A 157 -11.07 0.94 -29.77
C THR A 157 -11.49 2.35 -29.40
N GLN A 158 -11.72 2.64 -28.10
CA GLN A 158 -12.08 4.00 -27.64
C GLN A 158 -10.97 5.02 -27.92
N ARG A 159 -9.69 4.63 -27.77
CA ARG A 159 -8.56 5.53 -28.05
C ARG A 159 -8.36 5.79 -29.55
N ALA A 160 -8.71 4.85 -30.38
CA ALA A 160 -8.60 4.99 -31.85
C ALA A 160 -9.67 5.93 -32.44
N THR A 161 -10.72 6.25 -31.68
CA THR A 161 -11.84 7.11 -32.10
C THR A 161 -11.78 8.55 -31.54
N GLN A 162 -10.73 8.87 -30.77
CA GLN A 162 -10.44 10.21 -30.25
C GLN A 162 -9.32 10.87 -31.06
#